data_15f747efeeacecfe5c3e1eb70d26ba0c
#
_entry.id   15f747efeeacecfe5c3e1eb70d26ba0c
#
_cell.length_a   1.000
_cell.length_b   1.000
_cell.length_c   1.000
_cell.angle_alpha   90.00
_cell.angle_beta   90.00
_cell.angle_gamma   90.00
#
_symmetry.space_group_name_H-M   'P 1'
#
loop_
_entity.id
_entity.type
_entity.pdbx_description
1 polymer ?
#
loop_
_entity_poly.entity_id
_entity_poly.type
_entity_poly.pdbx_seq_one_letter_code
_entity_poly.pdbx_strand_id
1 'polypeptide(L)'
;MRHVLILLLLISVNGYSQSISVLDFVQVKEGHRAEAVFFYENNWKLYRDIAVKKGFILSYRLEEVVADSAGTFNLVLITEYRDSVFFQNSEANFREILATARPNGPLLLNHLQPADFRKNLFVKITRNLFRSYPPIYTTENPGHLE
;
A
#
# COMPACT_ATOMS: atom_id res chain seq x y z
N MET A 1 -36.43 45.08 22.72
CA MET A 1 -36.08 43.63 22.65
C MET A 1 -35.01 43.47 21.58
N ARG A 2 -33.79 43.15 21.99
CA ARG A 2 -32.62 43.11 21.11
C ARG A 2 -32.33 41.65 20.79
N HIS A 3 -32.59 41.23 19.52
CA HIS A 3 -32.27 39.89 19.08
C HIS A 3 -30.75 39.78 18.82
N VAL A 4 -30.04 39.02 19.65
CA VAL A 4 -28.64 38.70 19.43
C VAL A 4 -28.64 37.49 18.50
N LEU A 5 -28.27 37.73 17.24
CA LEU A 5 -28.07 36.68 16.25
C LEU A 5 -26.68 36.08 16.48
N ILE A 6 -26.62 34.92 17.15
CA ILE A 6 -25.38 34.15 17.31
C ILE A 6 -25.14 33.42 15.99
N LEU A 7 -24.24 33.97 15.16
CA LEU A 7 -23.72 33.31 13.98
C LEU A 7 -22.70 32.26 14.40
N LEU A 8 -23.13 31.00 14.50
CA LEU A 8 -22.25 29.87 14.75
C LEU A 8 -21.38 29.65 13.52
N LEU A 9 -20.15 30.16 13.55
CA LEU A 9 -19.16 29.92 12.52
C LEU A 9 -18.70 28.46 12.68
N LEU A 10 -19.28 27.54 11.91
CA LEU A 10 -18.79 26.17 11.75
C LEU A 10 -17.46 26.23 11.01
N ILE A 11 -16.36 26.38 11.78
CA ILE A 11 -15.02 26.19 11.25
C ILE A 11 -14.89 24.69 10.98
N SER A 12 -15.12 24.31 9.74
CA SER A 12 -14.78 22.98 9.25
C SER A 12 -13.26 22.86 9.27
N VAL A 13 -12.72 22.38 10.38
CA VAL A 13 -11.31 21.97 10.44
C VAL A 13 -11.21 20.76 9.52
N ASN A 14 -10.83 20.98 8.27
CA ASN A 14 -10.36 19.91 7.40
C ASN A 14 -9.06 19.38 8.01
N GLY A 15 -9.18 18.49 8.98
CA GLY A 15 -8.07 17.72 9.50
C GLY A 15 -7.53 16.89 8.34
N TYR A 16 -6.45 17.35 7.71
CA TYR A 16 -5.68 16.53 6.79
C TYR A 16 -5.16 15.32 7.57
N SER A 17 -5.91 14.24 7.52
CA SER A 17 -5.44 12.97 8.08
C SER A 17 -4.19 12.57 7.31
N GLN A 18 -3.07 12.50 8.03
CA GLN A 18 -1.80 12.11 7.42
C GLN A 18 -1.86 10.63 7.07
N SER A 19 -1.60 10.30 5.80
CA SER A 19 -1.49 8.90 5.39
C SER A 19 -0.31 8.21 6.06
N ILE A 20 -0.49 6.92 6.31
CA ILE A 20 0.53 6.06 6.92
C ILE A 20 1.02 5.10 5.86
N SER A 21 2.33 4.96 5.73
CA SER A 21 2.95 3.94 4.89
C SER A 21 3.67 2.90 5.72
N VAL A 22 3.46 1.64 5.38
CA VAL A 22 4.21 0.50 5.90
C VAL A 22 5.20 0.08 4.83
N LEU A 23 6.48 0.02 5.21
CA LEU A 23 7.59 -0.39 4.35
C LEU A 23 8.19 -1.68 4.90
N ASP A 24 8.05 -2.77 4.15
CA ASP A 24 8.69 -4.05 4.46
C ASP A 24 9.98 -4.17 3.65
N PHE A 25 11.10 -4.38 4.34
CA PHE A 25 12.41 -4.56 3.72
C PHE A 25 12.75 -6.05 3.67
N VAL A 26 12.95 -6.55 2.45
CA VAL A 26 13.08 -7.98 2.21
C VAL A 26 14.39 -8.29 1.52
N GLN A 27 15.07 -9.31 2.03
CA GLN A 27 16.20 -9.94 1.39
C GLN A 27 15.71 -11.14 0.58
N VAL A 28 16.01 -11.15 -0.71
CA VAL A 28 15.89 -12.34 -1.56
C VAL A 28 17.17 -13.13 -1.44
N LYS A 29 17.07 -14.44 -1.20
CA LYS A 29 18.22 -15.30 -1.11
C LYS A 29 18.84 -15.50 -2.48
N GLU A 30 20.14 -15.70 -2.51
CA GLU A 30 20.91 -15.88 -3.75
C GLU A 30 20.34 -17.00 -4.61
N GLY A 31 20.19 -16.75 -5.91
CA GLY A 31 19.62 -17.71 -6.87
C GLY A 31 18.10 -17.86 -6.85
N HIS A 32 17.39 -17.20 -5.90
CA HIS A 32 15.95 -17.39 -5.70
C HIS A 32 15.07 -16.20 -6.13
N ARG A 33 15.58 -15.35 -7.04
CA ARG A 33 14.82 -14.20 -7.51
C ARG A 33 13.51 -14.59 -8.19
N ALA A 34 13.51 -15.68 -8.97
CA ALA A 34 12.34 -16.13 -9.71
C ALA A 34 11.20 -16.52 -8.76
N GLU A 35 11.49 -17.29 -7.72
CA GLU A 35 10.53 -17.71 -6.71
C GLU A 35 9.98 -16.49 -5.93
N ALA A 36 10.86 -15.56 -5.57
CA ALA A 36 10.45 -14.35 -4.85
C ALA A 36 9.53 -13.47 -5.69
N VAL A 37 9.89 -13.18 -6.93
CA VAL A 37 9.08 -12.37 -7.85
C VAL A 37 7.73 -13.04 -8.09
N PHE A 38 7.71 -14.34 -8.43
CA PHE A 38 6.48 -15.10 -8.62
C PHE A 38 5.57 -15.03 -7.40
N PHE A 39 6.13 -15.22 -6.19
CA PHE A 39 5.38 -15.16 -4.95
C PHE A 39 4.73 -13.79 -4.74
N TYR A 40 5.46 -12.70 -4.94
CA TYR A 40 4.93 -11.36 -4.75
C TYR A 40 3.90 -10.99 -5.80
N GLU A 41 4.08 -11.35 -7.06
CA GLU A 41 3.12 -11.10 -8.14
C GLU A 41 1.81 -11.85 -7.95
N ASN A 42 1.89 -13.12 -7.56
CA ASN A 42 0.72 -14.00 -7.52
C ASN A 42 -0.01 -14.03 -6.18
N ASN A 43 0.61 -13.51 -5.11
CA ASN A 43 -0.01 -13.48 -3.79
C ASN A 43 -0.06 -12.06 -3.23
N TRP A 44 1.08 -11.44 -2.93
CA TRP A 44 1.11 -10.13 -2.29
C TRP A 44 0.39 -9.07 -3.12
N LYS A 45 0.67 -8.99 -4.42
CA LYS A 45 -0.01 -8.09 -5.35
C LYS A 45 -1.51 -8.35 -5.40
N LEU A 46 -1.91 -9.61 -5.53
CA LEU A 46 -3.33 -10.00 -5.54
C LEU A 46 -4.08 -9.48 -4.30
N TYR A 47 -3.50 -9.66 -3.12
CA TYR A 47 -4.12 -9.19 -1.87
C TYR A 47 -4.22 -7.68 -1.82
N ARG A 48 -3.22 -6.96 -2.32
CA ARG A 48 -3.22 -5.48 -2.39
C ARG A 48 -4.21 -4.96 -3.42
N ASP A 49 -4.33 -5.60 -4.58
CA ASP A 49 -5.36 -5.26 -5.59
C ASP A 49 -6.77 -5.34 -4.99
N ILE A 50 -7.05 -6.41 -4.25
CA ILE A 50 -8.34 -6.57 -3.55
C ILE A 50 -8.51 -5.47 -2.48
N ALA A 51 -7.47 -5.20 -1.69
CA ALA A 51 -7.51 -4.20 -0.64
C ALA A 51 -7.75 -2.78 -1.19
N VAL A 52 -7.15 -2.42 -2.33
CA VAL A 52 -7.41 -1.15 -3.03
C VAL A 52 -8.87 -1.09 -3.48
N LYS A 53 -9.39 -2.15 -4.13
CA LYS A 53 -10.79 -2.21 -4.60
C LYS A 53 -11.79 -2.10 -3.45
N LYS A 54 -11.46 -2.65 -2.28
CA LYS A 54 -12.28 -2.54 -1.05
C LYS A 54 -12.09 -1.21 -0.32
N GLY A 55 -11.16 -0.36 -0.73
CA GLY A 55 -10.83 0.90 -0.05
C GLY A 55 -10.09 0.73 1.28
N PHE A 56 -9.54 -0.44 1.57
CA PHE A 56 -8.80 -0.72 2.80
C PHE A 56 -7.42 -0.08 2.81
N ILE A 57 -6.82 0.10 1.64
CA ILE A 57 -5.56 0.80 1.42
C ILE A 57 -5.71 1.84 0.29
N LEU A 58 -4.86 2.86 0.28
CA LEU A 58 -4.82 3.85 -0.80
C LEU A 58 -4.06 3.34 -2.00
N SER A 59 -2.88 2.79 -1.76
CA SER A 59 -1.95 2.35 -2.79
C SER A 59 -0.97 1.32 -2.25
N TYR A 60 -0.27 0.67 -3.17
CA TYR A 60 0.87 -0.18 -2.85
C TYR A 60 1.92 -0.08 -3.94
N ARG A 61 3.18 -0.40 -3.60
CA ARG A 61 4.29 -0.55 -4.55
C ARG A 61 5.22 -1.67 -4.11
N LEU A 62 5.78 -2.37 -5.07
CA LEU A 62 6.91 -3.26 -4.88
C LEU A 62 8.07 -2.69 -5.68
N GLU A 63 9.15 -2.37 -5.00
CA GLU A 63 10.34 -1.77 -5.60
C GLU A 63 11.52 -2.72 -5.44
N GLU A 64 12.28 -2.94 -6.51
CA GLU A 64 13.53 -3.67 -6.48
C GLU A 64 14.67 -2.67 -6.28
N VAL A 65 15.52 -2.93 -5.31
CA VAL A 65 16.66 -2.07 -5.03
C VAL A 65 17.75 -2.35 -6.06
N VAL A 66 18.22 -1.29 -6.70
CA VAL A 66 19.40 -1.40 -7.59
C VAL A 66 20.59 -1.83 -6.72
N ALA A 67 21.25 -2.90 -7.13
CA ALA A 67 22.33 -3.49 -6.37
C ALA A 67 23.44 -2.45 -6.10
N ASP A 68 23.72 -2.25 -4.82
CA ASP A 68 24.86 -1.50 -4.35
C ASP A 68 25.72 -2.37 -3.41
N SER A 69 26.92 -1.92 -3.11
CA SER A 69 27.87 -2.66 -2.26
C SER A 69 27.45 -2.68 -0.76
N ALA A 70 26.42 -1.93 -0.37
CA ALA A 70 25.99 -1.77 1.02
C ALA A 70 24.65 -2.45 1.32
N GLY A 71 23.92 -2.90 0.30
CA GLY A 71 22.55 -3.38 0.43
C GLY A 71 22.40 -4.73 1.08
N THR A 72 21.70 -4.79 2.20
CA THR A 72 21.29 -6.04 2.85
C THR A 72 19.92 -6.53 2.41
N PHE A 73 19.16 -5.72 1.67
CA PHE A 73 17.83 -6.04 1.16
C PHE A 73 17.74 -5.79 -0.35
N ASN A 74 16.84 -6.51 -1.01
CA ASN A 74 16.67 -6.45 -2.47
C ASN A 74 15.32 -5.87 -2.87
N LEU A 75 14.31 -5.99 -1.99
CA LEU A 75 12.95 -5.55 -2.27
C LEU A 75 12.45 -4.66 -1.14
N VAL A 76 11.68 -3.64 -1.53
CA VAL A 76 10.91 -2.81 -0.60
C VAL A 76 9.44 -2.90 -1.01
N LEU A 77 8.62 -3.39 -0.08
CA LEU A 77 7.18 -3.48 -0.24
C LEU A 77 6.55 -2.31 0.50
N ILE A 78 5.78 -1.50 -0.19
CA ILE A 78 5.16 -0.31 0.38
C ILE A 78 3.65 -0.46 0.31
N THR A 79 2.98 -0.30 1.45
CA THR A 79 1.52 -0.25 1.53
C THR A 79 1.11 1.05 2.19
N GLU A 80 0.26 1.83 1.53
CA GLU A 80 -0.18 3.13 2.01
C GLU A 80 -1.64 3.08 2.48
N TYR A 81 -1.88 3.54 3.70
CA TYR A 81 -3.19 3.65 4.33
C TYR A 81 -3.63 5.12 4.39
N ARG A 82 -4.93 5.37 4.28
CA ARG A 82 -5.51 6.72 4.33
C ARG A 82 -5.15 7.45 5.62
N ASP A 83 -5.21 6.74 6.74
CA ASP A 83 -4.97 7.27 8.08
C ASP A 83 -4.66 6.13 9.08
N SER A 84 -4.51 6.49 10.34
CA SER A 84 -4.23 5.55 11.42
C SER A 84 -5.36 4.55 11.69
N VAL A 85 -6.62 4.90 11.43
CA VAL A 85 -7.75 3.99 11.64
C VAL A 85 -7.71 2.87 10.62
N PHE A 86 -7.47 3.19 9.34
CA PHE A 86 -7.31 2.17 8.29
C PHE A 86 -6.10 1.28 8.55
N PHE A 87 -5.00 1.85 9.04
CA PHE A 87 -3.82 1.08 9.41
C PHE A 87 -4.11 0.13 10.60
N GLN A 88 -4.77 0.58 11.64
CA GLN A 88 -5.13 -0.26 12.81
C GLN A 88 -6.03 -1.44 12.42
N ASN A 89 -6.91 -1.26 11.45
CA ASN A 89 -7.81 -2.32 10.95
C ASN A 89 -7.14 -3.25 9.92
N SER A 90 -5.90 -2.99 9.53
CA SER A 90 -5.24 -3.68 8.43
C SER A 90 -5.14 -5.20 8.63
N GLU A 91 -4.82 -5.64 9.84
CA GLU A 91 -4.69 -7.08 10.14
C GLU A 91 -6.00 -7.83 9.91
N ALA A 92 -7.12 -7.30 10.42
CA ALA A 92 -8.45 -7.90 10.23
C ALA A 92 -8.84 -7.92 8.75
N ASN A 93 -8.63 -6.81 8.04
CA ASN A 93 -8.92 -6.68 6.62
C ASN A 93 -8.12 -7.66 5.76
N PHE A 94 -6.81 -7.79 6.01
CA PHE A 94 -5.99 -8.73 5.26
C PHE A 94 -6.25 -10.19 5.62
N ARG A 95 -6.64 -10.50 6.85
CA ARG A 95 -7.09 -11.85 7.24
C ARG A 95 -8.30 -12.28 6.43
N GLU A 96 -9.29 -11.40 6.27
CA GLU A 96 -10.48 -11.65 5.43
C GLU A 96 -10.09 -11.89 3.96
N ILE A 97 -9.22 -11.04 3.40
CA ILE A 97 -8.76 -11.19 2.02
C ILE A 97 -8.02 -12.51 1.81
N LEU A 98 -7.10 -12.86 2.70
CA LEU A 98 -6.34 -14.11 2.64
C LEU A 98 -7.25 -15.33 2.68
N ALA A 99 -8.22 -15.35 3.60
CA ALA A 99 -9.16 -16.45 3.75
C ALA A 99 -10.02 -16.68 2.49
N THR A 100 -10.33 -15.61 1.75
CA THR A 100 -11.16 -15.70 0.53
C THR A 100 -10.34 -15.91 -0.75
N ALA A 101 -9.23 -15.21 -0.90
CA ALA A 101 -8.45 -15.23 -2.13
C ALA A 101 -7.50 -16.43 -2.24
N ARG A 102 -7.01 -16.95 -1.12
CA ARG A 102 -6.08 -18.09 -1.04
C ARG A 102 -6.40 -19.01 0.15
N PRO A 103 -7.57 -19.64 0.19
CA PRO A 103 -7.98 -20.48 1.34
C PRO A 103 -7.03 -21.67 1.59
N ASN A 104 -6.34 -22.15 0.55
CA ASN A 104 -5.41 -23.27 0.61
C ASN A 104 -3.94 -22.83 0.75
N GLY A 105 -3.69 -21.55 1.09
CA GLY A 105 -2.35 -21.00 1.20
C GLY A 105 -1.86 -20.31 -0.09
N PRO A 106 -0.63 -19.77 -0.06
CA PRO A 106 -0.09 -19.01 -1.18
C PRO A 106 0.22 -19.89 -2.39
N LEU A 107 0.12 -19.30 -3.58
CA LEU A 107 0.61 -19.93 -4.79
C LEU A 107 2.14 -19.86 -4.83
N LEU A 108 2.79 -20.99 -5.07
CA LEU A 108 4.24 -21.12 -5.13
C LEU A 108 4.68 -21.53 -6.55
N LEU A 109 5.86 -21.06 -6.97
CA LEU A 109 6.43 -21.42 -8.27
C LEU A 109 6.84 -22.91 -8.32
N ASN A 110 7.30 -23.42 -7.19
CA ASN A 110 7.76 -24.80 -7.02
C ASN A 110 7.48 -25.24 -5.56
N HIS A 111 8.17 -26.27 -5.07
CA HIS A 111 7.98 -26.82 -3.72
C HIS A 111 8.59 -25.99 -2.59
N LEU A 112 9.38 -24.94 -2.92
CA LEU A 112 10.03 -24.09 -1.93
C LEU A 112 9.02 -23.22 -1.18
N GLN A 113 9.18 -23.13 0.12
CA GLN A 113 8.36 -22.27 0.97
C GLN A 113 8.91 -20.83 1.00
N PRO A 114 8.11 -19.83 1.36
CA PRO A 114 8.57 -18.43 1.39
C PRO A 114 9.84 -18.19 2.19
N ALA A 115 10.05 -18.94 3.28
CA ALA A 115 11.26 -18.86 4.09
C ALA A 115 12.52 -19.40 3.40
N ASP A 116 12.36 -20.22 2.36
CA ASP A 116 13.49 -20.80 1.62
C ASP A 116 14.11 -19.81 0.64
N PHE A 117 13.31 -18.90 0.07
CA PHE A 117 13.77 -17.97 -0.97
C PHE A 117 13.82 -16.50 -0.54
N ARG A 118 13.22 -16.12 0.60
CA ARG A 118 13.24 -14.74 1.11
C ARG A 118 13.30 -14.66 2.62
N LYS A 119 13.72 -13.50 3.12
CA LYS A 119 13.71 -13.16 4.54
C LYS A 119 13.20 -11.71 4.69
N ASN A 120 12.19 -11.52 5.52
CA ASN A 120 11.81 -10.18 5.97
C ASN A 120 12.85 -9.72 7.00
N LEU A 121 13.50 -8.59 6.74
CA LEU A 121 14.56 -8.08 7.62
C LEU A 121 13.97 -7.18 8.71
N PHE A 122 13.21 -6.19 8.32
CA PHE A 122 12.55 -5.26 9.23
C PHE A 122 11.39 -4.54 8.53
N VAL A 123 10.55 -3.92 9.34
CA VAL A 123 9.41 -3.09 8.90
C VAL A 123 9.60 -1.68 9.43
N LYS A 124 9.26 -0.68 8.61
CA LYS A 124 9.16 0.71 9.02
C LYS A 124 7.76 1.23 8.79
N ILE A 125 7.25 1.99 9.74
CA ILE A 125 5.99 2.71 9.63
C ILE A 125 6.34 4.18 9.53
N THR A 126 5.83 4.85 8.49
CA THR A 126 6.10 6.25 8.21
C THR A 126 4.80 7.03 8.08
N ARG A 127 4.86 8.34 8.33
CA ARG A 127 3.78 9.28 8.05
C ARG A 127 4.20 10.16 6.89
N ASN A 128 3.32 10.35 5.94
CA ASN A 128 3.59 11.25 4.83
C ASN A 128 3.44 12.70 5.31
N LEU A 129 4.54 13.44 5.28
CA LEU A 129 4.53 14.87 5.62
C LEU A 129 4.06 15.72 4.44
N PHE A 130 4.47 15.34 3.22
CA PHE A 130 4.11 16.01 1.97
C PHE A 130 3.80 14.96 0.91
N ARG A 131 2.78 15.24 0.09
CA ARG A 131 2.42 14.41 -1.05
C ARG A 131 2.13 15.32 -2.23
N SER A 132 2.81 15.10 -3.35
CA SER A 132 2.39 15.65 -4.63
C SER A 132 1.38 14.69 -5.26
N TYR A 133 0.20 15.20 -5.60
CA TYR A 133 -0.70 14.47 -6.48
C TYR A 133 -0.24 14.73 -7.92
N PRO A 134 -0.27 13.71 -8.80
CA PRO A 134 -0.11 13.99 -10.21
C PRO A 134 -1.17 15.01 -10.62
N PRO A 135 -0.86 15.96 -11.53
CA PRO A 135 -1.85 16.90 -12.02
C PRO A 135 -3.07 16.10 -12.50
N ILE A 136 -4.26 16.50 -12.08
CA ILE A 136 -5.49 15.95 -12.62
C ILE A 136 -5.53 16.47 -14.06
N TYR A 137 -5.16 15.62 -15.01
CA TYR A 137 -5.42 15.90 -16.41
C TYR A 137 -6.95 15.79 -16.57
N THR A 138 -7.64 16.92 -16.46
CA THR A 138 -8.99 17.03 -16.99
C THR A 138 -8.83 16.84 -18.49
N THR A 139 -9.24 15.68 -18.99
CA THR A 139 -9.48 15.51 -20.41
C THR A 139 -10.68 16.38 -20.74
N GLU A 140 -10.45 17.68 -20.92
CA GLU A 140 -11.38 18.51 -21.64
C GLU A 140 -11.42 17.93 -23.05
N ASN A 141 -12.56 17.38 -23.35
CA ASN A 141 -12.93 16.86 -24.65
C ASN A 141 -12.80 18.02 -25.67
N PRO A 142 -11.90 17.98 -26.67
CA PRO A 142 -11.91 18.94 -27.76
C PRO A 142 -13.02 18.54 -28.73
N GLY A 143 -14.26 18.69 -28.28
CA GLY A 143 -15.41 18.50 -29.10
C GLY A 143 -15.88 19.85 -29.62
N HIS A 144 -15.93 19.96 -30.95
CA HIS A 144 -16.56 20.99 -31.77
C HIS A 144 -15.77 22.30 -31.98
N LEU A 145 -14.98 22.28 -33.03
CA LEU A 145 -14.91 23.43 -33.95
C LEU A 145 -15.46 22.95 -35.29
N GLU A 146 -16.68 23.47 -35.60
CA GLU A 146 -17.21 23.55 -36.93
C GLU A 146 -16.40 24.57 -37.77
#